data_1baf58254044f0e88bc069af669f8267
#
_entry.id   1baf58254044f0e88bc069af669f8267
#
_cell.length_a   1.000
_cell.length_b   1.000
_cell.length_c   1.000
_cell.angle_alpha   90.00
_cell.angle_beta   90.00
_cell.angle_gamma   90.00
#
_symmetry.space_group_name_H-M   'P 1'
#
loop_
_entity.id
_entity.type
_entity.pdbx_description
1 polymer ?
#
loop_
_entity_poly.entity_id
_entity_poly.type
_entity_poly.pdbx_seq_one_letter_code
_entity_poly.pdbx_strand_id
1 'polypeptide(L)'
;MLIFPAIDIIDGKPVRLYKGDFATAQQVADDIITTAHSFVDAGATWIHMVDLDGSLKKERVNHRAIVDVANQTSLKVEIGGGIRKMEDIDFYANNGISRVILGSVALKNPALVKEAVKEFGSLIAVGIDAKNGFVATEGWTEGSDTHFIDLAKQMESMGVDTIIYTDISKDGTLSGPNVEHLVELNNAVSCNITASGGVTNINDIITLRDNGLYGAICGKSIYQGTLDLVKAIEVCR
;
A
#
# COMPACT_ATOMS: atom_id res chain seq x y z
N MET A 1 -0.54 -12.71 10.40
CA MET A 1 -0.27 -11.42 9.73
C MET A 1 -0.18 -11.65 8.22
N LEU A 2 -0.71 -10.76 7.38
CA LEU A 2 -0.61 -10.89 5.92
C LEU A 2 0.70 -10.28 5.39
N ILE A 3 1.26 -10.89 4.33
CA ILE A 3 2.38 -10.35 3.57
C ILE A 3 1.87 -9.90 2.21
N PHE A 4 2.16 -8.65 1.87
CA PHE A 4 1.79 -8.00 0.62
C PHE A 4 3.06 -7.75 -0.21
N PRO A 5 3.50 -8.68 -1.09
CA PRO A 5 4.51 -8.33 -2.07
C PRO A 5 4.00 -7.19 -2.94
N ALA A 6 4.89 -6.28 -3.35
CA ALA A 6 4.49 -5.02 -3.97
C ALA A 6 5.05 -4.84 -5.39
N ILE A 7 4.22 -4.30 -6.29
CA ILE A 7 4.60 -3.83 -7.63
C ILE A 7 4.17 -2.38 -7.79
N ASP A 8 5.13 -1.47 -7.95
CA ASP A 8 4.89 -0.11 -8.41
C ASP A 8 5.01 -0.07 -9.93
N ILE A 9 4.19 0.74 -10.60
CA ILE A 9 4.08 0.74 -12.05
C ILE A 9 4.34 2.13 -12.62
N ILE A 10 5.31 2.23 -13.55
CA ILE A 10 5.52 3.39 -14.43
C ILE A 10 5.60 2.88 -15.87
N ASP A 11 4.86 3.50 -16.78
CA ASP A 11 4.81 3.14 -18.21
C ASP A 11 4.58 1.64 -18.45
N GLY A 12 3.71 1.03 -17.65
CA GLY A 12 3.38 -0.40 -17.73
C GLY A 12 4.48 -1.34 -17.25
N LYS A 13 5.51 -0.85 -16.55
CA LYS A 13 6.66 -1.64 -16.09
C LYS A 13 6.76 -1.66 -14.57
N PRO A 14 7.20 -2.81 -13.98
CA PRO A 14 7.50 -2.90 -12.56
C PRO A 14 8.74 -2.07 -12.21
N VAL A 15 8.58 -1.11 -11.30
CA VAL A 15 9.65 -0.22 -10.87
C VAL A 15 9.75 -0.12 -9.34
N ARG A 16 10.84 0.46 -8.85
CA ARG A 16 10.99 0.91 -7.46
C ARG A 16 11.58 2.30 -7.43
N LEU A 17 11.08 3.09 -6.49
CA LEU A 17 11.60 4.41 -6.19
C LEU A 17 12.44 4.38 -4.89
N TYR A 18 13.26 5.37 -4.68
CA TYR A 18 13.92 5.65 -3.41
C TYR A 18 13.25 6.88 -2.77
N LYS A 19 12.58 6.67 -1.62
CA LYS A 19 11.82 7.73 -0.92
C LYS A 19 10.82 8.48 -1.80
N GLY A 20 10.18 7.76 -2.73
CA GLY A 20 9.19 8.33 -3.64
C GLY A 20 9.73 9.25 -4.74
N ASP A 21 11.04 9.40 -4.87
CA ASP A 21 11.65 10.25 -5.90
C ASP A 21 11.62 9.57 -7.27
N PHE A 22 10.79 10.09 -8.19
CA PHE A 22 10.62 9.59 -9.55
C PHE A 22 11.92 9.62 -10.38
N ALA A 23 12.86 10.54 -10.07
CA ALA A 23 14.17 10.58 -10.72
C ALA A 23 15.03 9.34 -10.41
N THR A 24 14.70 8.61 -9.34
CA THR A 24 15.38 7.39 -8.92
C THR A 24 14.72 6.11 -9.42
N ALA A 25 13.72 6.21 -10.29
CA ALA A 25 12.98 5.06 -10.79
C ALA A 25 13.91 4.02 -11.44
N GLN A 26 13.84 2.79 -10.95
CA GLN A 26 14.58 1.65 -11.49
C GLN A 26 13.60 0.54 -11.83
N GLN A 27 13.67 0.01 -13.04
CA GLN A 27 12.95 -1.20 -13.42
C GLN A 27 13.53 -2.37 -12.62
N VAL A 28 12.66 -3.14 -11.96
CA VAL A 28 13.07 -4.23 -11.05
C VAL A 28 12.66 -5.62 -11.55
N ALA A 29 11.82 -5.68 -12.56
CA ALA A 29 11.43 -6.91 -13.25
C ALA A 29 11.02 -6.59 -14.69
N ASP A 30 10.97 -7.62 -15.54
CA ASP A 30 10.69 -7.44 -16.97
C ASP A 30 9.18 -7.31 -17.25
N ASP A 31 8.34 -8.02 -16.49
CA ASP A 31 6.92 -8.14 -16.75
C ASP A 31 6.09 -8.25 -15.45
N ILE A 32 4.95 -7.52 -15.41
CA ILE A 32 4.08 -7.46 -14.24
C ILE A 32 3.41 -8.81 -13.97
N ILE A 33 2.88 -9.48 -15.00
CA ILE A 33 2.14 -10.73 -14.85
C ILE A 33 3.06 -11.86 -14.41
N THR A 34 4.24 -11.98 -15.04
CA THR A 34 5.26 -12.96 -14.66
C THR A 34 5.70 -12.75 -13.20
N THR A 35 5.89 -11.49 -12.79
CA THR A 35 6.23 -11.16 -11.40
C THR A 35 5.10 -11.55 -10.44
N ALA A 36 3.85 -11.26 -10.78
CA ALA A 36 2.69 -11.63 -9.96
C ALA A 36 2.55 -13.15 -9.83
N HIS A 37 2.79 -13.93 -10.90
CA HIS A 37 2.82 -15.38 -10.83
C HIS A 37 3.92 -15.90 -9.88
N SER A 38 5.12 -15.29 -9.89
CA SER A 38 6.17 -15.68 -8.96
C SER A 38 5.77 -15.46 -7.49
N PHE A 39 4.94 -14.47 -7.20
CA PHE A 39 4.39 -14.26 -5.86
C PHE A 39 3.32 -15.31 -5.50
N VAL A 40 2.49 -15.73 -6.47
CA VAL A 40 1.57 -16.89 -6.28
C VAL A 40 2.36 -18.14 -5.95
N ASP A 41 3.42 -18.43 -6.70
CA ASP A 41 4.28 -19.61 -6.51
C ASP A 41 4.97 -19.59 -5.13
N ALA A 42 5.29 -18.40 -4.61
CA ALA A 42 5.81 -18.21 -3.26
C ALA A 42 4.74 -18.37 -2.16
N GLY A 43 3.47 -18.51 -2.52
CA GLY A 43 2.34 -18.70 -1.59
C GLY A 43 1.68 -17.41 -1.11
N ALA A 44 1.93 -16.28 -1.77
CA ALA A 44 1.21 -15.03 -1.49
C ALA A 44 -0.28 -15.17 -1.84
N THR A 45 -1.13 -14.53 -1.02
CA THR A 45 -2.58 -14.47 -1.25
C THR A 45 -3.06 -13.07 -1.63
N TRP A 46 -2.21 -12.07 -1.38
CA TRP A 46 -2.44 -10.68 -1.70
C TRP A 46 -1.24 -10.11 -2.47
N ILE A 47 -1.51 -9.04 -3.22
CA ILE A 47 -0.49 -8.19 -3.84
C ILE A 47 -0.87 -6.72 -3.65
N HIS A 48 0.12 -5.90 -3.31
CA HIS A 48 0.00 -4.44 -3.27
C HIS A 48 0.50 -3.85 -4.59
N MET A 49 -0.32 -3.04 -5.26
CA MET A 49 0.04 -2.40 -6.51
C MET A 49 -0.12 -0.89 -6.42
N VAL A 50 0.77 -0.14 -7.08
CA VAL A 50 0.68 1.32 -7.14
C VAL A 50 0.79 1.80 -8.58
N ASP A 51 -0.22 2.51 -9.05
CA ASP A 51 -0.17 3.25 -10.32
C ASP A 51 0.53 4.60 -10.09
N LEU A 52 1.86 4.61 -10.24
CA LEU A 52 2.67 5.82 -10.02
C LEU A 52 2.38 6.90 -11.08
N ASP A 53 2.16 6.52 -12.34
CA ASP A 53 1.71 7.46 -13.37
C ASP A 53 0.35 8.06 -13.02
N GLY A 54 -0.56 7.22 -12.50
CA GLY A 54 -1.87 7.66 -12.03
C GLY A 54 -1.76 8.62 -10.86
N SER A 55 -0.82 8.37 -9.94
CA SER A 55 -0.54 9.29 -8.83
C SER A 55 -0.14 10.68 -9.32
N LEU A 56 0.75 10.75 -10.32
CA LEU A 56 1.20 12.01 -10.93
C LEU A 56 0.11 12.71 -11.74
N LYS A 57 -0.58 11.95 -12.61
CA LYS A 57 -1.60 12.49 -13.54
C LYS A 57 -2.95 12.70 -12.87
N LYS A 58 -3.13 12.18 -11.65
CA LYS A 58 -4.40 12.26 -10.89
C LYS A 58 -5.58 11.56 -11.59
N GLU A 59 -5.26 10.48 -12.32
CA GLU A 59 -6.20 9.66 -13.08
C GLU A 59 -5.69 8.22 -13.17
N ARG A 60 -6.53 7.27 -13.61
CA ARG A 60 -6.14 5.88 -13.84
C ARG A 60 -5.32 5.76 -15.13
N VAL A 61 -4.06 5.36 -15.04
CA VAL A 61 -3.16 5.20 -16.21
C VAL A 61 -2.91 3.72 -16.49
N ASN A 62 -2.35 2.99 -15.54
CA ASN A 62 -1.94 1.59 -15.72
C ASN A 62 -3.05 0.58 -15.37
N HIS A 63 -4.30 1.00 -15.33
CA HIS A 63 -5.43 0.20 -14.85
C HIS A 63 -5.60 -1.14 -15.57
N ARG A 64 -5.23 -1.24 -16.87
CA ARG A 64 -5.32 -2.51 -17.62
C ARG A 64 -4.39 -3.56 -17.04
N ALA A 65 -3.11 -3.24 -16.85
CA ALA A 65 -2.14 -4.17 -16.27
C ALA A 65 -2.54 -4.62 -14.86
N ILE A 66 -3.13 -3.73 -14.07
CA ILE A 66 -3.61 -4.01 -12.71
C ILE A 66 -4.79 -4.99 -12.75
N VAL A 67 -5.78 -4.74 -13.61
CA VAL A 67 -6.93 -5.62 -13.82
C VAL A 67 -6.50 -6.98 -14.38
N ASP A 68 -5.50 -7.00 -15.27
CA ASP A 68 -4.95 -8.25 -15.81
C ASP A 68 -4.35 -9.12 -14.69
N VAL A 69 -3.65 -8.56 -13.71
CA VAL A 69 -3.17 -9.30 -12.53
C VAL A 69 -4.32 -9.92 -11.75
N ALA A 70 -5.38 -9.16 -11.49
CA ALA A 70 -6.54 -9.66 -10.75
C ALA A 70 -7.26 -10.81 -11.49
N ASN A 71 -7.29 -10.76 -12.84
CA ASN A 71 -7.99 -11.75 -13.66
C ASN A 71 -7.14 -12.98 -14.02
N GLN A 72 -5.81 -12.84 -14.07
CA GLN A 72 -4.90 -13.90 -14.52
C GLN A 72 -4.18 -14.61 -13.36
N THR A 73 -4.35 -14.14 -12.13
CA THR A 73 -3.74 -14.75 -10.95
C THR A 73 -4.79 -15.05 -9.87
N SER A 74 -4.41 -15.82 -8.86
CA SER A 74 -5.24 -16.05 -7.65
C SER A 74 -5.05 -14.98 -6.58
N LEU A 75 -4.24 -13.94 -6.85
CA LEU A 75 -3.96 -12.89 -5.88
C LEU A 75 -5.16 -11.95 -5.70
N LYS A 76 -5.44 -11.62 -4.46
CA LYS A 76 -6.28 -10.48 -4.13
C LYS A 76 -5.46 -9.21 -4.33
N VAL A 77 -5.92 -8.34 -5.23
CA VAL A 77 -5.20 -7.10 -5.56
C VAL A 77 -5.70 -5.96 -4.70
N GLU A 78 -4.77 -5.26 -4.02
CA GLU A 78 -5.02 -3.92 -3.49
C GLU A 78 -4.28 -2.89 -4.35
N ILE A 79 -4.96 -1.78 -4.65
CA ILE A 79 -4.46 -0.76 -5.59
C ILE A 79 -4.51 0.64 -5.00
N GLY A 80 -3.41 1.38 -5.13
CA GLY A 80 -3.31 2.81 -4.88
C GLY A 80 -2.76 3.57 -6.10
N GLY A 81 -2.85 4.89 -6.04
CA GLY A 81 -2.34 5.78 -7.10
C GLY A 81 -3.42 6.39 -7.98
N GLY A 82 -3.60 7.71 -7.90
CA GLY A 82 -4.47 8.48 -8.77
C GLY A 82 -5.97 8.41 -8.52
N ILE A 83 -6.45 7.63 -7.57
CA ILE A 83 -7.88 7.42 -7.29
C ILE A 83 -8.43 8.61 -6.52
N ARG A 84 -9.35 9.37 -7.16
CA ARG A 84 -9.82 10.65 -6.60
C ARG A 84 -11.32 10.88 -6.70
N LYS A 85 -12.08 9.96 -7.30
CA LYS A 85 -13.51 10.09 -7.53
C LYS A 85 -14.20 8.73 -7.49
N MET A 86 -15.52 8.73 -7.26
CA MET A 86 -16.33 7.52 -7.15
C MET A 86 -16.24 6.63 -8.39
N GLU A 87 -16.17 7.22 -9.59
CA GLU A 87 -16.07 6.47 -10.86
C GLU A 87 -14.76 5.66 -10.97
N ASP A 88 -13.69 6.09 -10.28
CA ASP A 88 -12.45 5.31 -10.23
C ASP A 88 -12.62 4.09 -9.33
N ILE A 89 -13.28 4.26 -8.19
CA ILE A 89 -13.57 3.20 -7.23
C ILE A 89 -14.50 2.16 -7.87
N ASP A 90 -15.60 2.64 -8.47
CA ASP A 90 -16.59 1.81 -9.16
C ASP A 90 -15.94 0.97 -10.29
N PHE A 91 -15.05 1.59 -11.06
CA PHE A 91 -14.29 0.86 -12.08
C PHE A 91 -13.52 -0.31 -11.48
N TYR A 92 -12.74 -0.10 -10.41
CA TYR A 92 -11.94 -1.16 -9.80
C TYR A 92 -12.83 -2.21 -9.12
N ALA A 93 -13.91 -1.81 -8.46
CA ALA A 93 -14.88 -2.71 -7.85
C ALA A 93 -15.48 -3.68 -8.88
N ASN A 94 -15.83 -3.17 -10.07
CA ASN A 94 -16.43 -3.97 -11.16
C ASN A 94 -15.41 -4.81 -11.96
N ASN A 95 -14.10 -4.63 -11.72
CA ASN A 95 -13.02 -5.33 -12.43
C ASN A 95 -12.19 -6.26 -11.53
N GLY A 96 -12.78 -6.77 -10.43
CA GLY A 96 -12.20 -7.84 -9.61
C GLY A 96 -11.11 -7.39 -8.63
N ILE A 97 -10.94 -6.08 -8.42
CA ILE A 97 -10.01 -5.56 -7.41
C ILE A 97 -10.58 -5.80 -6.01
N SER A 98 -9.75 -6.29 -5.11
CA SER A 98 -10.14 -6.69 -3.76
C SER A 98 -10.06 -5.56 -2.74
N ARG A 99 -9.26 -4.50 -3.01
CA ARG A 99 -9.14 -3.32 -2.16
C ARG A 99 -8.67 -2.11 -2.96
N VAL A 100 -9.32 -0.96 -2.71
CA VAL A 100 -8.99 0.34 -3.30
C VAL A 100 -8.47 1.25 -2.20
N ILE A 101 -7.25 1.78 -2.38
CA ILE A 101 -6.55 2.58 -1.39
C ILE A 101 -6.71 4.06 -1.74
N LEU A 102 -7.34 4.81 -0.84
CA LEU A 102 -7.52 6.25 -0.92
C LEU A 102 -6.39 6.94 -0.11
N GLY A 103 -5.44 7.56 -0.82
CA GLY A 103 -4.31 8.28 -0.21
C GLY A 103 -4.64 9.76 0.04
N SER A 104 -4.07 10.67 -0.75
CA SER A 104 -4.21 12.13 -0.57
C SER A 104 -5.65 12.63 -0.43
N VAL A 105 -6.60 11.95 -1.06
CA VAL A 105 -8.02 12.28 -0.98
C VAL A 105 -8.58 12.10 0.44
N ALA A 106 -8.02 11.23 1.24
CA ALA A 106 -8.46 11.01 2.62
C ALA A 106 -8.31 12.29 3.47
N LEU A 107 -7.25 13.06 3.26
CA LEU A 107 -7.05 14.34 3.92
C LEU A 107 -7.79 15.48 3.20
N LYS A 108 -7.74 15.51 1.86
CA LYS A 108 -8.24 16.66 1.07
C LYS A 108 -9.75 16.65 0.84
N ASN A 109 -10.36 15.48 0.79
CA ASN A 109 -11.81 15.30 0.58
C ASN A 109 -12.35 14.12 1.38
N PRO A 110 -12.41 14.22 2.72
CA PRO A 110 -12.90 13.13 3.56
C PRO A 110 -14.37 12.76 3.30
N ALA A 111 -15.14 13.66 2.68
CA ALA A 111 -16.52 13.35 2.28
C ALA A 111 -16.58 12.22 1.24
N LEU A 112 -15.63 12.19 0.29
CA LEU A 112 -15.50 11.10 -0.68
C LEU A 112 -15.21 9.77 0.03
N VAL A 113 -14.33 9.76 1.03
CA VAL A 113 -14.04 8.52 1.79
C VAL A 113 -15.29 7.99 2.46
N LYS A 114 -16.05 8.88 3.12
CA LYS A 114 -17.31 8.51 3.77
C LYS A 114 -18.34 7.93 2.79
N GLU A 115 -18.47 8.55 1.62
CA GLU A 115 -19.36 8.06 0.55
C GLU A 115 -18.90 6.69 0.03
N ALA A 116 -17.60 6.55 -0.26
CA ALA A 116 -17.01 5.31 -0.74
C ALA A 116 -17.16 4.15 0.26
N VAL A 117 -16.90 4.40 1.54
CA VAL A 117 -17.09 3.37 2.58
C VAL A 117 -18.55 2.98 2.71
N LYS A 118 -19.48 3.93 2.62
CA LYS A 118 -20.92 3.63 2.66
C LYS A 118 -21.36 2.73 1.51
N GLU A 119 -20.79 2.92 0.32
CA GLU A 119 -21.18 2.18 -0.88
C GLU A 119 -20.43 0.85 -1.04
N PHE A 120 -19.12 0.86 -0.77
CA PHE A 120 -18.23 -0.27 -1.07
C PHE A 120 -17.69 -1.00 0.18
N GLY A 121 -17.95 -0.48 1.37
CA GLY A 121 -17.56 -1.12 2.64
C GLY A 121 -16.06 -1.43 2.72
N SER A 122 -15.73 -2.69 3.02
CA SER A 122 -14.36 -3.17 3.22
C SER A 122 -13.49 -3.21 1.94
N LEU A 123 -14.05 -2.89 0.78
CA LEU A 123 -13.26 -2.64 -0.42
C LEU A 123 -12.36 -1.40 -0.25
N ILE A 124 -12.77 -0.45 0.61
CA ILE A 124 -12.06 0.80 0.81
C ILE A 124 -11.02 0.66 1.92
N ALA A 125 -9.78 1.02 1.61
CA ALA A 125 -8.74 1.27 2.60
C ALA A 125 -8.21 2.70 2.45
N VAL A 126 -7.56 3.20 3.50
CA VAL A 126 -6.91 4.51 3.47
C VAL A 126 -5.40 4.34 3.57
N GLY A 127 -4.68 5.02 2.68
CA GLY A 127 -3.23 5.19 2.75
C GLY A 127 -2.88 6.45 3.53
N ILE A 128 -2.12 6.31 4.61
CA ILE A 128 -1.58 7.43 5.40
C ILE A 128 -0.08 7.43 5.24
N ASP A 129 0.42 8.32 4.41
CA ASP A 129 1.84 8.54 4.22
C ASP A 129 2.28 9.69 5.11
N ALA A 130 3.27 9.46 5.96
CA ALA A 130 3.71 10.46 6.93
C ALA A 130 5.23 10.66 6.93
N LYS A 131 5.63 11.88 7.24
CA LYS A 131 7.03 12.25 7.50
C LYS A 131 7.12 12.98 8.82
N ASN A 132 7.96 12.48 9.73
CA ASN A 132 8.10 13.02 11.09
C ASN A 132 6.75 13.10 11.85
N GLY A 133 5.85 12.14 11.64
CA GLY A 133 4.54 12.10 12.28
C GLY A 133 3.44 12.92 11.60
N PHE A 134 3.73 13.71 10.58
CA PHE A 134 2.76 14.54 9.86
C PHE A 134 2.45 13.99 8.48
N VAL A 135 1.17 14.03 8.12
CA VAL A 135 0.65 13.47 6.85
C VAL A 135 1.19 14.27 5.67
N ALA A 136 1.64 13.55 4.64
CA ALA A 136 2.01 14.11 3.34
C ALA A 136 1.02 13.65 2.25
N THR A 137 0.84 14.48 1.25
CA THR A 137 -0.07 14.26 0.12
C THR A 137 0.59 14.52 -1.22
N GLU A 138 -0.13 14.31 -2.33
CA GLU A 138 0.30 14.59 -3.70
C GLU A 138 1.62 13.90 -4.07
N GLY A 139 1.71 12.58 -3.80
CA GLY A 139 2.95 11.84 -4.06
C GLY A 139 4.12 12.32 -3.19
N TRP A 140 3.80 12.74 -1.95
CA TRP A 140 4.74 13.18 -0.91
C TRP A 140 5.38 14.56 -1.15
N THR A 141 4.84 15.34 -2.08
CA THR A 141 5.33 16.68 -2.42
C THR A 141 4.74 17.79 -1.53
N GLU A 142 3.57 17.52 -0.93
CA GLU A 142 2.89 18.47 -0.05
C GLU A 142 2.81 17.90 1.37
N GLY A 143 3.35 18.61 2.34
CA GLY A 143 3.18 18.34 3.77
C GLY A 143 1.89 18.93 4.32
N SER A 144 1.47 18.47 5.50
CA SER A 144 0.36 19.04 6.27
C SER A 144 0.72 19.18 7.74
N ASP A 145 -0.12 19.88 8.49
CA ASP A 145 -0.04 19.98 9.96
C ASP A 145 -0.88 18.89 10.66
N THR A 146 -1.45 17.96 9.91
CA THR A 146 -2.28 16.87 10.44
C THR A 146 -1.40 15.72 10.89
N HIS A 147 -1.51 15.34 12.17
CA HIS A 147 -0.80 14.18 12.70
C HIS A 147 -1.44 12.88 12.17
N PHE A 148 -0.63 11.86 11.90
CA PHE A 148 -1.11 10.61 11.30
C PHE A 148 -2.16 9.89 12.15
N ILE A 149 -2.05 9.97 13.48
CA ILE A 149 -3.06 9.42 14.43
C ILE A 149 -4.40 10.14 14.29
N ASP A 150 -4.39 11.48 14.16
CA ASP A 150 -5.62 12.24 14.05
C ASP A 150 -6.38 11.92 12.78
N LEU A 151 -5.64 11.79 11.66
CA LEU A 151 -6.24 11.35 10.40
C LEU A 151 -6.78 9.91 10.52
N ALA A 152 -6.04 9.00 11.14
CA ALA A 152 -6.47 7.62 11.32
C ALA A 152 -7.78 7.52 12.11
N LYS A 153 -7.90 8.23 13.24
CA LYS A 153 -9.13 8.31 14.04
C LYS A 153 -10.28 8.92 13.26
N GLN A 154 -10.01 9.92 12.45
CA GLN A 154 -11.02 10.52 11.58
C GLN A 154 -11.53 9.48 10.56
N MET A 155 -10.64 8.73 9.92
CA MET A 155 -11.00 7.69 8.94
C MET A 155 -11.77 6.54 9.60
N GLU A 156 -11.33 6.08 10.77
CA GLU A 156 -12.06 5.09 11.58
C GLU A 156 -13.49 5.55 11.88
N SER A 157 -13.67 6.80 12.28
CA SER A 157 -15.00 7.39 12.58
C SER A 157 -15.93 7.42 11.36
N MET A 158 -15.38 7.32 10.15
CA MET A 158 -16.12 7.24 8.88
C MET A 158 -16.41 5.79 8.44
N GLY A 159 -15.93 4.79 9.23
CA GLY A 159 -16.13 3.37 8.96
C GLY A 159 -15.02 2.71 8.14
N VAL A 160 -13.87 3.35 7.96
CA VAL A 160 -12.68 2.71 7.38
C VAL A 160 -12.20 1.63 8.34
N ASP A 161 -12.01 0.41 7.83
CA ASP A 161 -11.56 -0.75 8.61
C ASP A 161 -10.09 -1.15 8.36
N THR A 162 -9.45 -0.58 7.35
CA THR A 162 -8.06 -0.90 6.98
C THR A 162 -7.29 0.37 6.63
N ILE A 163 -6.13 0.51 7.27
CA ILE A 163 -5.20 1.63 7.06
C ILE A 163 -3.83 1.07 6.67
N ILE A 164 -3.27 1.57 5.58
CA ILE A 164 -1.88 1.35 5.19
C ILE A 164 -1.07 2.56 5.67
N TYR A 165 -0.13 2.34 6.58
CA TYR A 165 0.72 3.41 7.09
C TYR A 165 2.11 3.33 6.47
N THR A 166 2.54 4.39 5.79
CA THR A 166 3.88 4.53 5.21
C THR A 166 4.69 5.60 5.93
N ASP A 167 5.82 5.22 6.53
CA ASP A 167 6.84 6.20 6.89
C ASP A 167 7.69 6.52 5.65
N ILE A 168 7.49 7.70 5.08
CA ILE A 168 8.17 8.16 3.86
C ILE A 168 9.70 8.17 4.04
N SER A 169 10.19 8.47 5.25
CA SER A 169 11.62 8.50 5.52
C SER A 169 12.29 7.13 5.44
N LYS A 170 11.50 6.07 5.58
CA LYS A 170 11.92 4.67 5.55
C LYS A 170 11.71 4.01 4.20
N ASP A 171 10.80 4.54 3.37
CA ASP A 171 10.45 3.88 2.11
C ASP A 171 11.64 3.77 1.14
N GLY A 172 11.83 2.56 0.60
CA GLY A 172 12.93 2.25 -0.32
C GLY A 172 14.34 2.27 0.30
N THR A 173 14.50 2.45 1.62
CA THR A 173 15.82 2.59 2.28
C THR A 173 16.42 1.28 2.77
N LEU A 174 15.61 0.22 3.01
CA LEU A 174 16.04 -1.02 3.68
C LEU A 174 16.69 -0.75 5.05
N SER A 175 16.07 0.11 5.87
CA SER A 175 16.58 0.49 7.20
C SER A 175 15.68 0.04 8.36
N GLY A 176 14.78 -0.88 8.10
CA GLY A 176 13.73 -1.32 9.01
C GLY A 176 12.50 -0.39 9.00
N PRO A 177 11.30 -0.92 9.30
CA PRO A 177 10.06 -0.14 9.41
C PRO A 177 10.11 0.76 10.67
N ASN A 178 9.24 1.77 10.71
CA ASN A 178 9.06 2.60 11.91
C ASN A 178 8.11 1.89 12.89
N VAL A 179 8.67 0.96 13.66
CA VAL A 179 7.90 0.13 14.61
C VAL A 179 7.19 0.98 15.66
N GLU A 180 7.82 2.07 16.11
CA GLU A 180 7.25 2.97 17.13
C GLU A 180 5.93 3.59 16.65
N HIS A 181 5.92 4.22 15.48
CA HIS A 181 4.71 4.81 14.89
C HIS A 181 3.64 3.75 14.58
N LEU A 182 4.07 2.57 14.10
CA LEU A 182 3.14 1.48 13.78
C LEU A 182 2.44 0.94 15.04
N VAL A 183 3.17 0.77 16.13
CA VAL A 183 2.60 0.35 17.43
C VAL A 183 1.70 1.43 18.01
N GLU A 184 2.12 2.70 17.95
CA GLU A 184 1.29 3.83 18.39
C GLU A 184 -0.02 3.86 17.62
N LEU A 185 0.02 3.73 16.30
CA LEU A 185 -1.17 3.72 15.44
C LEU A 185 -2.07 2.52 15.74
N ASN A 186 -1.49 1.31 15.84
CA ASN A 186 -2.23 0.08 16.12
C ASN A 186 -2.95 0.11 17.47
N ASN A 187 -2.40 0.84 18.45
CA ASN A 187 -3.02 1.05 19.75
C ASN A 187 -4.06 2.18 19.75
N ALA A 188 -4.00 3.12 18.81
CA ALA A 188 -4.83 4.31 18.78
C ALA A 188 -6.18 4.10 18.06
N VAL A 189 -6.29 3.08 17.19
CA VAL A 189 -7.48 2.76 16.41
C VAL A 189 -7.75 1.25 16.39
N SER A 190 -8.96 0.83 16.04
CA SER A 190 -9.35 -0.58 15.90
C SER A 190 -9.20 -1.10 14.47
N CYS A 191 -8.77 -0.25 13.54
CA CYS A 191 -8.56 -0.62 12.15
C CYS A 191 -7.44 -1.66 11.99
N ASN A 192 -7.50 -2.43 10.92
CA ASN A 192 -6.40 -3.27 10.46
C ASN A 192 -5.23 -2.40 10.00
N ILE A 193 -4.09 -2.46 10.66
CA ILE A 193 -2.91 -1.66 10.29
C ILE A 193 -1.94 -2.49 9.47
N THR A 194 -1.65 -2.04 8.25
CA THR A 194 -0.63 -2.59 7.36
C THR A 194 0.59 -1.68 7.34
N ALA A 195 1.75 -2.24 7.68
CA ALA A 195 3.02 -1.53 7.68
C ALA A 195 3.55 -1.37 6.24
N SER A 196 3.98 -0.16 5.89
CA SER A 196 4.62 0.17 4.62
C SER A 196 5.88 1.02 4.83
N GLY A 197 6.90 0.74 4.01
CA GLY A 197 8.19 1.43 4.06
C GLY A 197 9.20 0.79 5.02
N GLY A 198 10.41 0.56 4.51
CA GLY A 198 11.58 0.15 5.29
C GLY A 198 11.74 -1.35 5.55
N VAL A 199 10.74 -2.19 5.39
CA VAL A 199 10.85 -3.65 5.63
C VAL A 199 12.04 -4.22 4.86
N THR A 200 12.97 -4.85 5.60
CA THR A 200 14.30 -5.22 5.09
C THR A 200 14.51 -6.73 5.07
N ASN A 201 14.15 -7.40 6.17
CA ASN A 201 14.48 -8.80 6.40
C ASN A 201 13.44 -9.50 7.28
N ILE A 202 13.67 -10.78 7.54
CA ILE A 202 12.75 -11.64 8.29
C ILE A 202 12.52 -11.16 9.73
N ASN A 203 13.50 -10.53 10.38
CA ASN A 203 13.36 -10.05 11.76
C ASN A 203 12.37 -8.88 11.82
N ASP A 204 12.32 -8.05 10.78
CA ASP A 204 11.31 -6.99 10.69
C ASP A 204 9.89 -7.58 10.63
N ILE A 205 9.71 -8.64 9.84
CA ILE A 205 8.43 -9.35 9.72
C ILE A 205 8.01 -9.94 11.07
N ILE A 206 8.94 -10.61 11.77
CA ILE A 206 8.69 -11.17 13.11
C ILE A 206 8.31 -10.05 14.08
N THR A 207 9.04 -8.94 14.07
CA THR A 207 8.76 -7.80 14.95
C THR A 207 7.36 -7.21 14.69
N LEU A 208 6.98 -7.02 13.44
CA LEU A 208 5.64 -6.51 13.07
C LEU A 208 4.53 -7.47 13.50
N ARG A 209 4.71 -8.79 13.26
CA ARG A 209 3.78 -9.82 13.68
C ARG A 209 3.59 -9.85 15.20
N ASP A 210 4.69 -9.81 15.96
CA ASP A 210 4.68 -9.91 17.42
C ASP A 210 4.07 -8.65 18.08
N ASN A 211 4.04 -7.53 17.36
CA ASN A 211 3.32 -6.32 17.76
C ASN A 211 1.86 -6.28 17.24
N GLY A 212 1.35 -7.38 16.70
CA GLY A 212 -0.07 -7.51 16.35
C GLY A 212 -0.50 -6.76 15.09
N LEU A 213 0.42 -6.38 14.19
CA LEU A 213 0.08 -5.72 12.94
C LEU A 213 -0.72 -6.67 12.03
N TYR A 214 -1.68 -6.12 11.29
CA TYR A 214 -2.50 -6.86 10.34
C TYR A 214 -1.69 -7.35 9.14
N GLY A 215 -0.79 -6.51 8.61
CA GLY A 215 -0.03 -6.83 7.42
C GLY A 215 1.28 -6.06 7.28
N ALA A 216 2.11 -6.49 6.33
CA ALA A 216 3.32 -5.81 5.93
C ALA A 216 3.49 -5.81 4.41
N ILE A 217 3.73 -4.62 3.83
CA ILE A 217 4.05 -4.45 2.42
C ILE A 217 5.56 -4.62 2.24
N CYS A 218 5.93 -5.55 1.36
CA CYS A 218 7.31 -5.92 1.07
C CYS A 218 7.59 -5.67 -0.41
N GLY A 219 8.37 -4.65 -0.70
CA GLY A 219 8.76 -4.28 -2.06
C GLY A 219 10.23 -4.53 -2.30
N LYS A 220 11.06 -3.51 -2.09
CA LYS A 220 12.50 -3.50 -2.39
C LYS A 220 13.26 -4.70 -1.81
N SER A 221 12.91 -5.13 -0.61
CA SER A 221 13.55 -6.27 0.06
C SER A 221 13.40 -7.59 -0.68
N ILE A 222 12.25 -7.81 -1.35
CA ILE A 222 12.01 -9.00 -2.17
C ILE A 222 12.90 -8.94 -3.43
N TYR A 223 12.87 -7.82 -4.17
CA TYR A 223 13.64 -7.68 -5.41
C TYR A 223 15.16 -7.69 -5.19
N GLN A 224 15.63 -7.24 -4.04
CA GLN A 224 17.05 -7.30 -3.68
C GLN A 224 17.45 -8.60 -2.96
N GLY A 225 16.50 -9.51 -2.71
CA GLY A 225 16.77 -10.79 -2.06
C GLY A 225 17.16 -10.70 -0.59
N THR A 226 16.94 -9.56 0.08
CA THR A 226 17.19 -9.42 1.52
C THR A 226 16.06 -10.03 2.36
N LEU A 227 14.87 -10.21 1.77
CA LEU A 227 13.73 -10.90 2.33
C LEU A 227 13.27 -12.02 1.38
N ASP A 228 13.31 -13.26 1.89
CA ASP A 228 12.72 -14.42 1.23
C ASP A 228 11.19 -14.39 1.47
N LEU A 229 10.42 -14.27 0.39
CA LEU A 229 8.96 -14.15 0.46
C LEU A 229 8.30 -15.42 1.03
N VAL A 230 8.80 -16.62 0.69
CA VAL A 230 8.27 -17.88 1.21
C VAL A 230 8.41 -17.91 2.72
N LYS A 231 9.62 -17.62 3.24
CA LYS A 231 9.89 -17.58 4.68
C LYS A 231 9.07 -16.49 5.38
N ALA A 232 8.90 -15.32 4.76
CA ALA A 232 8.09 -14.24 5.31
C ALA A 232 6.63 -14.67 5.51
N ILE A 233 6.08 -15.40 4.53
CA ILE A 233 4.72 -15.93 4.61
C ILE A 233 4.63 -17.05 5.67
N GLU A 234 5.61 -17.96 5.72
CA GLU A 234 5.63 -19.08 6.67
C GLU A 234 5.64 -18.63 8.14
N VAL A 235 6.48 -17.63 8.47
CA VAL A 235 6.54 -17.13 9.86
C VAL A 235 5.29 -16.38 10.29
N CYS A 236 4.41 -16.02 9.35
CA CYS A 236 3.16 -15.29 9.62
C CYS A 236 1.91 -16.18 9.66
N ARG A 237 2.05 -17.47 9.35
CA ARG A 237 0.99 -18.48 9.48
C ARG A 237 0.81 -18.91 10.94
#